data_18d1d583d8c1fd2fb6312ad94a73b08c
#
_entry.id   18d1d583d8c1fd2fb6312ad94a73b08c
#
_cell.length_a   1.000
_cell.length_b   1.000
_cell.length_c   1.000
_cell.angle_alpha   90.00
_cell.angle_beta   90.00
_cell.angle_gamma   90.00
#
_symmetry.space_group_name_H-M   'P 1'
#
loop_
_entity.id
_entity.type
_entity.pdbx_description
1 polymer ?
#
loop_
_entity_poly.entity_id
_entity_poly.type
_entity_poly.pdbx_seq_one_letter_code
_entity_poly.pdbx_strand_id
1 'polypeptide(L)'
;MGGRSFETERIVLRSLDPDDAAPLHSYLNDDAVLGCRYVPGAVRDAEPLSRSHVAGILEEWGKETTGFTLGVLAKASGRLIGHATCEWPWDPHCPSISLVIAPSEQRAGYGSEVVRLLLAHLFLDTPAHTITGWMASWNEPAQAFAAAHGFAECGRIPRAGVRDGRYYEQVVVDLLRREWSGRQGDLHAA
;
A
#
# COMPACT_ATOMS: atom_id res chain seq x y z
N MET A 1 -18.15 6.15 20.23
CA MET A 1 -16.74 5.78 20.11
C MET A 1 -16.19 6.52 18.91
N GLY A 2 -15.31 7.50 19.07
CA GLY A 2 -14.73 8.21 17.94
C GLY A 2 -13.76 7.25 17.24
N GLY A 3 -14.01 6.97 15.96
CA GLY A 3 -13.06 6.25 15.12
C GLY A 3 -11.75 7.01 15.04
N ARG A 4 -10.63 6.31 14.83
CA ARG A 4 -9.34 6.95 14.60
C ARG A 4 -9.41 7.83 13.37
N SER A 5 -8.83 9.00 13.46
CA SER A 5 -8.64 9.84 12.29
C SER A 5 -7.60 9.19 11.37
N PHE A 6 -7.92 9.01 10.10
CA PHE A 6 -6.99 8.57 9.07
C PHE A 6 -6.22 9.76 8.49
N GLU A 7 -5.63 10.57 9.37
CA GLU A 7 -4.90 11.77 8.96
C GLU A 7 -3.69 12.05 9.86
N THR A 8 -2.74 12.78 9.30
CA THR A 8 -1.62 13.42 9.99
C THR A 8 -1.68 14.93 9.77
N GLU A 9 -0.63 15.66 10.16
CA GLU A 9 -0.52 17.09 9.81
C GLU A 9 -0.42 17.30 8.29
N ARG A 10 0.16 16.35 7.53
CA ARG A 10 0.49 16.51 6.11
C ARG A 10 -0.43 15.76 5.16
N ILE A 11 -1.03 14.65 5.57
CA ILE A 11 -1.88 13.82 4.71
C ILE A 11 -3.23 13.51 5.36
N VAL A 12 -4.18 13.16 4.48
CA VAL A 12 -5.43 12.52 4.86
C VAL A 12 -5.65 11.29 3.97
N LEU A 13 -6.09 10.19 4.56
CA LEU A 13 -6.54 9.00 3.85
C LEU A 13 -8.08 9.02 3.81
N ARG A 14 -8.65 8.94 2.61
CA ARG A 14 -10.10 8.89 2.40
C ARG A 14 -10.48 7.90 1.31
N SER A 15 -11.73 7.52 1.26
CA SER A 15 -12.26 6.80 0.10
C SER A 15 -12.00 7.57 -1.19
N LEU A 16 -11.78 6.82 -2.27
CA LEU A 16 -11.59 7.40 -3.60
C LEU A 16 -12.95 7.71 -4.24
N ASP A 17 -13.00 8.82 -4.96
CA ASP A 17 -14.15 9.29 -5.70
C ASP A 17 -13.90 9.22 -7.22
N PRO A 18 -14.93 9.26 -8.09
CA PRO A 18 -14.75 9.28 -9.53
C PRO A 18 -13.83 10.40 -10.05
N ASP A 19 -13.81 11.55 -9.37
CA ASP A 19 -12.94 12.70 -9.71
C ASP A 19 -11.44 12.39 -9.50
N ASP A 20 -11.12 11.36 -8.72
CA ASP A 20 -9.74 10.90 -8.52
C ASP A 20 -9.19 10.11 -9.72
N ALA A 21 -10.01 9.77 -10.72
CA ALA A 21 -9.59 9.00 -11.88
C ALA A 21 -8.44 9.64 -12.66
N ALA A 22 -8.43 10.96 -12.82
CA ALA A 22 -7.41 11.64 -13.59
C ALA A 22 -6.02 11.63 -12.92
N PRO A 23 -5.86 12.02 -11.63
CA PRO A 23 -4.59 11.90 -10.93
C PRO A 23 -4.15 10.42 -10.79
N LEU A 24 -5.09 9.50 -10.50
CA LEU A 24 -4.81 8.07 -10.43
C LEU A 24 -4.24 7.54 -11.76
N HIS A 25 -4.89 7.86 -12.88
CA HIS A 25 -4.41 7.49 -14.21
C HIS A 25 -3.01 8.05 -14.50
N SER A 26 -2.73 9.27 -14.07
CA SER A 26 -1.43 9.91 -14.30
C SER A 26 -0.29 9.15 -13.64
N TYR A 27 -0.35 8.91 -12.33
CA TYR A 27 0.77 8.27 -11.64
C TYR A 27 0.82 6.74 -11.82
N LEU A 28 -0.30 6.08 -12.09
CA LEU A 28 -0.29 4.65 -12.39
C LEU A 28 0.37 4.32 -13.73
N ASN A 29 0.42 5.28 -14.65
CA ASN A 29 1.08 5.14 -15.94
C ASN A 29 2.49 5.77 -15.98
N ASP A 30 3.00 6.23 -14.86
CA ASP A 30 4.38 6.70 -14.78
C ASP A 30 5.36 5.52 -14.89
N ASP A 31 6.41 5.65 -15.68
CA ASP A 31 7.40 4.60 -15.92
C ASP A 31 8.03 4.08 -14.64
N ALA A 32 8.17 4.92 -13.61
CA ALA A 32 8.71 4.53 -12.32
C ALA A 32 7.76 3.64 -11.49
N VAL A 33 6.49 3.58 -11.86
CA VAL A 33 5.46 2.77 -11.19
C VAL A 33 5.10 1.54 -12.02
N LEU A 34 5.22 1.61 -13.34
CA LEU A 34 4.95 0.49 -14.23
C LEU A 34 5.79 -0.75 -13.87
N GLY A 35 5.13 -1.90 -13.74
CA GLY A 35 5.75 -3.18 -13.40
C GLY A 35 6.10 -3.37 -11.92
N CYS A 36 5.87 -2.37 -11.06
CA CYS A 36 6.07 -2.51 -9.62
C CYS A 36 4.87 -2.06 -8.77
N ARG A 37 3.80 -1.60 -9.42
CA ARG A 37 2.56 -1.25 -8.77
C ARG A 37 1.72 -2.50 -8.52
N TYR A 38 1.05 -2.54 -7.38
CA TYR A 38 -0.08 -3.42 -7.18
C TYR A 38 -1.37 -2.61 -7.33
N VAL A 39 -2.22 -3.03 -8.26
CA VAL A 39 -3.55 -2.44 -8.49
C VAL A 39 -4.54 -3.58 -8.44
N PRO A 40 -5.35 -3.71 -7.37
CA PRO A 40 -6.39 -4.74 -7.29
C PRO A 40 -7.28 -4.72 -8.54
N GLY A 41 -7.52 -5.89 -9.12
CA GLY A 41 -8.31 -6.04 -10.36
C GLY A 41 -7.56 -5.76 -11.67
N ALA A 42 -6.34 -5.24 -11.63
CA ALA A 42 -5.49 -5.12 -12.82
C ALA A 42 -4.68 -6.39 -13.03
N VAL A 43 -4.95 -7.10 -14.13
CA VAL A 43 -4.29 -8.38 -14.45
C VAL A 43 -2.82 -8.18 -14.87
N ARG A 44 -2.43 -6.97 -15.28
CA ARG A 44 -1.11 -6.65 -15.82
C ARG A 44 -0.58 -5.35 -15.22
N ASP A 45 0.45 -5.47 -14.43
CA ASP A 45 1.10 -4.35 -13.74
C ASP A 45 2.08 -3.54 -14.60
N ALA A 46 2.47 -4.08 -15.77
CA ALA A 46 3.44 -3.46 -16.69
C ALA A 46 2.81 -2.73 -17.89
N GLU A 47 1.49 -2.86 -18.12
CA GLU A 47 0.83 -2.22 -19.25
C GLU A 47 0.20 -0.87 -18.88
N PRO A 48 0.23 0.13 -19.79
CA PRO A 48 -0.48 1.38 -19.58
C PRO A 48 -1.99 1.15 -19.42
N LEU A 49 -2.59 1.79 -18.44
CA LEU A 49 -4.02 1.75 -18.20
C LEU A 49 -4.71 2.88 -18.98
N SER A 50 -5.82 2.56 -19.65
CA SER A 50 -6.67 3.60 -20.26
C SER A 50 -7.46 4.36 -19.17
N ARG A 51 -7.94 5.54 -19.48
CA ARG A 51 -8.80 6.32 -18.56
C ARG A 51 -10.08 5.56 -18.19
N SER A 52 -10.69 4.87 -19.15
CA SER A 52 -11.88 4.06 -18.88
C SER A 52 -11.56 2.85 -18.00
N HIS A 53 -10.38 2.25 -18.14
CA HIS A 53 -9.94 1.17 -17.25
C HIS A 53 -9.76 1.66 -15.83
N VAL A 54 -9.10 2.81 -15.62
CA VAL A 54 -8.94 3.40 -14.28
C VAL A 54 -10.29 3.77 -13.65
N ALA A 55 -11.24 4.30 -14.43
CA ALA A 55 -12.59 4.56 -13.93
C ALA A 55 -13.30 3.27 -13.49
N GLY A 56 -13.15 2.18 -14.24
CA GLY A 56 -13.66 0.85 -13.86
C GLY A 56 -13.02 0.31 -12.58
N ILE A 57 -11.70 0.47 -12.42
CA ILE A 57 -10.98 0.10 -11.19
C ILE A 57 -11.55 0.85 -9.98
N LEU A 58 -11.77 2.15 -10.09
CA LEU A 58 -12.37 2.96 -8.99
C LEU A 58 -13.77 2.47 -8.63
N GLU A 59 -14.58 2.12 -9.63
CA GLU A 59 -15.92 1.58 -9.39
C GLU A 59 -15.86 0.24 -8.66
N GLU A 60 -14.94 -0.65 -9.02
CA GLU A 60 -14.75 -1.94 -8.37
C GLU A 60 -14.21 -1.77 -6.93
N TRP A 61 -13.28 -0.86 -6.70
CA TRP A 61 -12.81 -0.55 -5.33
C TRP A 61 -13.92 -0.02 -4.43
N GLY A 62 -14.86 0.74 -4.99
CA GLY A 62 -16.05 1.20 -4.26
C GLY A 62 -17.02 0.09 -3.87
N LYS A 63 -16.96 -1.08 -4.53
CA LYS A 63 -17.80 -2.26 -4.25
C LYS A 63 -17.09 -3.31 -3.39
N GLU A 64 -15.80 -3.13 -3.12
CA GLU A 64 -14.98 -4.10 -2.38
C GLU A 64 -15.53 -4.32 -0.97
N THR A 65 -15.68 -5.58 -0.58
CA THR A 65 -16.21 -5.99 0.73
C THR A 65 -15.22 -6.83 1.55
N THR A 66 -14.12 -7.27 0.93
CA THR A 66 -13.07 -8.08 1.56
C THR A 66 -11.82 -7.25 1.86
N GLY A 67 -11.91 -5.94 1.64
CA GLY A 67 -10.83 -5.00 1.84
C GLY A 67 -11.29 -3.56 1.69
N PHE A 68 -10.33 -2.66 1.60
CA PHE A 68 -10.57 -1.27 1.26
C PHE A 68 -9.37 -0.66 0.54
N THR A 69 -9.64 0.32 -0.33
CA THR A 69 -8.61 1.16 -0.94
C THR A 69 -8.88 2.63 -0.58
N LEU A 70 -7.87 3.29 -0.05
CA LEU A 70 -7.93 4.70 0.34
C LEU A 70 -6.98 5.53 -0.53
N GLY A 71 -7.46 6.67 -0.97
CA GLY A 71 -6.62 7.70 -1.58
C GLY A 71 -5.78 8.42 -0.52
N VAL A 72 -4.55 8.73 -0.86
CA VAL A 72 -3.63 9.53 -0.05
C VAL A 72 -3.64 10.95 -0.60
N LEU A 73 -4.13 11.90 0.17
CA LEU A 73 -4.17 13.31 -0.21
C LEU A 73 -3.14 14.11 0.58
N ALA A 74 -2.39 14.94 -0.10
CA ALA A 74 -1.51 15.91 0.54
C ALA A 74 -2.34 17.13 0.96
N LYS A 75 -2.41 17.43 2.27
CA LYS A 75 -3.21 18.55 2.82
C LYS A 75 -2.80 19.92 2.26
N ALA A 76 -1.51 20.11 2.02
CA ALA A 76 -0.99 21.38 1.51
C ALA A 76 -1.51 21.74 0.10
N SER A 77 -1.78 20.75 -0.74
CA SER A 77 -2.22 20.96 -2.14
C SER A 77 -3.64 20.49 -2.40
N GLY A 78 -4.25 19.70 -1.49
CA GLY A 78 -5.52 19.02 -1.69
C GLY A 78 -5.47 17.93 -2.77
N ARG A 79 -4.28 17.59 -3.30
CA ARG A 79 -4.13 16.67 -4.44
C ARG A 79 -4.00 15.23 -3.96
N LEU A 80 -4.55 14.31 -4.76
CA LEU A 80 -4.29 12.88 -4.63
C LEU A 80 -2.83 12.61 -5.03
N ILE A 81 -2.06 12.04 -4.11
CA ILE A 81 -0.63 11.74 -4.28
C ILE A 81 -0.32 10.24 -4.22
N GLY A 82 -1.31 9.39 -4.06
CA GLY A 82 -1.15 7.96 -4.00
C GLY A 82 -2.40 7.24 -3.53
N HIS A 83 -2.29 5.94 -3.35
CA HIS A 83 -3.34 5.12 -2.72
C HIS A 83 -2.71 4.02 -1.88
N ALA A 84 -3.48 3.51 -0.94
CA ALA A 84 -3.13 2.38 -0.12
C ALA A 84 -4.29 1.39 -0.06
N THR A 85 -3.99 0.11 -0.16
CA THR A 85 -4.98 -0.96 -0.14
C THR A 85 -4.72 -1.87 1.06
N CYS A 86 -5.79 -2.31 1.69
CA CYS A 86 -5.78 -3.37 2.69
C CYS A 86 -6.76 -4.45 2.27
N GLU A 87 -6.32 -5.70 2.25
CA GLU A 87 -7.10 -6.85 1.83
C GLU A 87 -7.01 -7.98 2.86
N TRP A 88 -8.10 -8.76 3.01
CA TRP A 88 -8.15 -9.98 3.81
C TRP A 88 -8.33 -11.20 2.90
N PRO A 89 -7.24 -11.70 2.29
CA PRO A 89 -7.35 -12.72 1.24
C PRO A 89 -7.89 -14.07 1.72
N TRP A 90 -7.62 -14.47 2.97
CA TRP A 90 -8.06 -15.78 3.52
C TRP A 90 -8.27 -15.83 5.02
N ASP A 91 -7.65 -14.95 5.81
CA ASP A 91 -7.75 -14.98 7.27
C ASP A 91 -8.06 -13.57 7.80
N PRO A 92 -9.12 -13.38 8.60
CA PRO A 92 -9.49 -12.09 9.17
C PRO A 92 -8.44 -11.52 10.13
N HIS A 93 -7.48 -12.33 10.55
CA HIS A 93 -6.40 -11.93 11.46
C HIS A 93 -5.08 -11.63 10.75
N CYS A 94 -5.02 -11.85 9.43
CA CYS A 94 -3.81 -11.68 8.62
C CYS A 94 -4.10 -10.87 7.34
N PRO A 95 -4.40 -9.56 7.46
CA PRO A 95 -4.55 -8.69 6.30
C PRO A 95 -3.21 -8.48 5.58
N SER A 96 -3.30 -8.18 4.29
CA SER A 96 -2.19 -7.65 3.51
C SER A 96 -2.37 -6.17 3.24
N ILE A 97 -1.26 -5.44 3.13
CA ILE A 97 -1.27 -4.04 2.73
C ILE A 97 -0.41 -3.81 1.49
N SER A 98 -0.85 -2.89 0.66
CA SER A 98 -0.06 -2.35 -0.44
C SER A 98 -0.12 -0.83 -0.46
N LEU A 99 0.86 -0.19 -1.06
CA LEU A 99 0.99 1.26 -1.11
C LEU A 99 1.64 1.69 -2.42
N VAL A 100 1.05 2.68 -3.07
CA VAL A 100 1.64 3.39 -4.20
C VAL A 100 1.62 4.89 -3.89
N ILE A 101 2.79 5.52 -3.94
CA ILE A 101 2.94 6.99 -3.89
C ILE A 101 3.41 7.46 -5.26
N ALA A 102 2.79 8.50 -5.80
CA ALA A 102 3.15 9.11 -7.06
C ALA A 102 4.66 9.44 -7.08
N PRO A 103 5.41 9.14 -8.15
CA PRO A 103 6.86 9.31 -8.19
C PRO A 103 7.35 10.70 -7.80
N SER A 104 6.63 11.74 -8.22
CA SER A 104 6.93 13.13 -7.86
C SER A 104 6.82 13.45 -6.36
N GLU A 105 6.10 12.62 -5.61
CA GLU A 105 5.81 12.81 -4.19
C GLU A 105 6.56 11.80 -3.29
N GLN A 106 7.33 10.90 -3.90
CA GLN A 106 8.15 9.94 -3.17
C GLN A 106 9.30 10.64 -2.44
N ARG A 107 9.91 9.93 -1.49
CA ARG A 107 11.04 10.39 -0.66
C ARG A 107 10.76 11.62 0.22
N ALA A 108 9.52 12.12 0.23
CA ALA A 108 9.05 13.19 1.11
C ALA A 108 8.50 12.68 2.47
N GLY A 109 8.55 11.36 2.70
CA GLY A 109 8.09 10.72 3.95
C GLY A 109 6.59 10.36 3.98
N TYR A 110 5.82 10.70 2.95
CA TYR A 110 4.38 10.41 2.89
C TYR A 110 4.06 8.92 3.04
N GLY A 111 4.81 8.04 2.37
CA GLY A 111 4.62 6.60 2.51
C GLY A 111 4.77 6.11 3.95
N SER A 112 5.72 6.65 4.70
CA SER A 112 5.91 6.30 6.11
C SER A 112 4.75 6.75 6.99
N GLU A 113 4.13 7.89 6.70
CA GLU A 113 2.94 8.34 7.41
C GLU A 113 1.75 7.41 7.12
N VAL A 114 1.54 7.04 5.84
CA VAL A 114 0.49 6.10 5.44
C VAL A 114 0.63 4.76 6.16
N VAL A 115 1.83 4.16 6.11
CA VAL A 115 2.07 2.86 6.77
C VAL A 115 1.82 2.95 8.27
N ARG A 116 2.28 4.01 8.95
CA ARG A 116 2.01 4.19 10.39
C ARG A 116 0.53 4.28 10.71
N LEU A 117 -0.27 5.00 9.91
CA LEU A 117 -1.72 5.09 10.08
C LEU A 117 -2.39 3.72 9.88
N LEU A 118 -2.01 2.99 8.82
CA LEU A 118 -2.56 1.67 8.54
C LEU A 118 -2.20 0.66 9.64
N LEU A 119 -0.93 0.60 10.06
CA LEU A 119 -0.49 -0.31 11.12
C LEU A 119 -1.21 -0.02 12.44
N ALA A 120 -1.37 1.25 12.79
CA ALA A 120 -2.11 1.65 13.98
C ALA A 120 -3.57 1.20 13.91
N HIS A 121 -4.24 1.44 12.79
CA HIS A 121 -5.62 0.98 12.58
C HIS A 121 -5.73 -0.53 12.66
N LEU A 122 -4.93 -1.26 11.87
CA LEU A 122 -5.04 -2.70 11.76
C LEU A 122 -4.71 -3.40 13.09
N PHE A 123 -3.68 -2.96 13.81
CA PHE A 123 -3.31 -3.61 15.06
C PHE A 123 -4.11 -3.16 16.29
N LEU A 124 -4.73 -1.99 16.29
CA LEU A 124 -5.44 -1.49 17.47
C LEU A 124 -6.96 -1.57 17.33
N ASP A 125 -7.49 -1.47 16.11
CA ASP A 125 -8.94 -1.39 15.89
C ASP A 125 -9.52 -2.67 15.22
N THR A 126 -8.65 -3.62 14.81
CA THR A 126 -9.06 -4.89 14.20
C THR A 126 -8.47 -6.10 14.94
N PRO A 127 -8.95 -7.33 14.70
CA PRO A 127 -8.37 -8.54 15.29
C PRO A 127 -7.05 -8.97 14.62
N ALA A 128 -6.49 -8.21 13.68
CA ALA A 128 -5.25 -8.58 12.98
C ALA A 128 -4.11 -8.85 13.97
N HIS A 129 -3.44 -9.99 13.84
CA HIS A 129 -2.25 -10.34 14.62
C HIS A 129 -0.97 -10.30 13.79
N THR A 130 -1.10 -10.40 12.47
CA THR A 130 -0.02 -10.31 11.51
C THR A 130 -0.48 -9.43 10.35
N ILE A 131 0.40 -8.59 9.82
CA ILE A 131 0.15 -7.84 8.60
C ILE A 131 1.20 -8.28 7.59
N THR A 132 0.78 -8.61 6.38
CA THR A 132 1.65 -9.07 5.32
C THR A 132 1.76 -8.04 4.19
N GLY A 133 2.80 -8.19 3.40
CA GLY A 133 2.98 -7.49 2.14
C GLY A 133 3.88 -8.30 1.22
N TRP A 134 3.85 -7.99 -0.06
CA TRP A 134 4.73 -8.64 -1.03
C TRP A 134 5.22 -7.67 -2.09
N MET A 135 6.40 -7.97 -2.61
CA MET A 135 7.04 -7.17 -3.64
C MET A 135 7.95 -8.03 -4.51
N ALA A 136 8.19 -7.60 -5.73
CA ALA A 136 9.14 -8.27 -6.60
C ALA A 136 10.56 -8.20 -6.03
N SER A 137 11.35 -9.26 -6.18
CA SER A 137 12.72 -9.34 -5.65
C SER A 137 13.66 -8.29 -6.23
N TRP A 138 13.37 -7.75 -7.41
CA TRP A 138 14.12 -6.65 -8.01
C TRP A 138 13.73 -5.26 -7.49
N ASN A 139 12.63 -5.15 -6.72
CA ASN A 139 12.19 -3.87 -6.14
C ASN A 139 12.86 -3.63 -4.78
N GLU A 140 14.18 -3.44 -4.81
CA GLU A 140 14.99 -3.20 -3.60
C GLU A 140 14.50 -1.99 -2.78
N PRO A 141 14.04 -0.86 -3.39
CA PRO A 141 13.51 0.25 -2.61
C PRO A 141 12.28 -0.13 -1.77
N ALA A 142 11.38 -0.98 -2.29
CA ALA A 142 10.22 -1.44 -1.53
C ALA A 142 10.62 -2.38 -0.38
N GLN A 143 11.60 -3.25 -0.60
CA GLN A 143 12.14 -4.14 0.45
C GLN A 143 12.79 -3.32 1.58
N ALA A 144 13.63 -2.34 1.24
CA ALA A 144 14.23 -1.44 2.21
C ALA A 144 13.19 -0.61 2.97
N PHE A 145 12.14 -0.15 2.28
CA PHE A 145 11.03 0.57 2.89
C PHE A 145 10.27 -0.32 3.88
N ALA A 146 9.92 -1.55 3.50
CA ALA A 146 9.24 -2.49 4.39
C ALA A 146 10.08 -2.79 5.64
N ALA A 147 11.37 -3.09 5.48
CA ALA A 147 12.30 -3.33 6.58
C ALA A 147 12.40 -2.13 7.53
N ALA A 148 12.44 -0.90 7.02
CA ALA A 148 12.47 0.32 7.82
C ALA A 148 11.20 0.49 8.68
N HIS A 149 10.08 -0.11 8.28
CA HIS A 149 8.81 -0.10 9.02
C HIS A 149 8.61 -1.35 9.89
N GLY A 150 9.62 -2.20 9.97
CA GLY A 150 9.64 -3.34 10.86
C GLY A 150 9.18 -4.66 10.26
N PHE A 151 8.81 -4.67 8.99
CA PHE A 151 8.51 -5.91 8.31
C PHE A 151 9.78 -6.76 8.13
N ALA A 152 9.64 -8.06 8.32
CA ALA A 152 10.69 -9.05 8.08
C ALA A 152 10.31 -9.93 6.88
N GLU A 153 11.32 -10.38 6.14
CA GLU A 153 11.10 -11.38 5.10
C GLU A 153 10.69 -12.70 5.75
N CYS A 154 9.54 -13.23 5.37
CA CYS A 154 9.01 -14.51 5.87
C CYS A 154 8.97 -15.60 4.77
N GLY A 155 9.20 -15.26 3.52
CA GLY A 155 9.23 -16.23 2.44
C GLY A 155 9.47 -15.65 1.06
N ARG A 156 9.67 -16.55 0.10
CA ARG A 156 9.81 -16.22 -1.33
C ARG A 156 9.02 -17.17 -2.20
N ILE A 157 8.37 -16.63 -3.22
CA ILE A 157 7.70 -17.39 -4.26
C ILE A 157 8.60 -17.38 -5.48
N PRO A 158 9.21 -18.53 -5.85
CA PRO A 158 10.12 -18.59 -6.99
C PRO A 158 9.35 -18.46 -8.31
N ARG A 159 9.97 -17.84 -9.30
CA ARG A 159 9.41 -17.67 -10.64
C ARG A 159 8.02 -17.01 -10.65
N ALA A 160 7.81 -16.03 -9.79
CA ALA A 160 6.55 -15.32 -9.63
C ALA A 160 6.18 -14.47 -10.85
N GLY A 161 7.17 -14.06 -11.63
CA GLY A 161 6.95 -13.31 -12.86
C GLY A 161 8.20 -13.27 -13.75
N VAL A 162 8.10 -12.57 -14.87
CA VAL A 162 9.19 -12.38 -15.83
C VAL A 162 9.41 -10.89 -16.05
N ARG A 163 10.65 -10.44 -15.95
CA ARG A 163 11.09 -9.10 -16.32
C ARG A 163 12.38 -9.21 -17.16
N ASP A 164 12.43 -8.51 -18.27
CA ASP A 164 13.58 -8.51 -19.20
C ASP A 164 14.02 -9.95 -19.61
N GLY A 165 13.05 -10.83 -19.82
CA GLY A 165 13.27 -12.23 -20.21
C GLY A 165 13.79 -13.14 -19.09
N ARG A 166 13.85 -12.67 -17.84
CA ARG A 166 14.32 -13.43 -16.69
C ARG A 166 13.21 -13.59 -15.65
N TYR A 167 13.14 -14.77 -15.04
CA TYR A 167 12.25 -14.99 -13.90
C TYR A 167 12.73 -14.20 -12.69
N TYR A 168 11.78 -13.61 -11.96
CA TYR A 168 12.03 -13.02 -10.64
C TYR A 168 11.21 -13.73 -9.56
N GLU A 169 11.61 -13.56 -8.32
CA GLU A 169 10.90 -14.06 -7.15
C GLU A 169 9.98 -12.97 -6.59
N GLN A 170 8.91 -13.38 -5.95
CA GLN A 170 8.12 -12.50 -5.09
C GLN A 170 8.58 -12.68 -3.64
N VAL A 171 9.02 -11.60 -3.03
CA VAL A 171 9.39 -11.55 -1.62
C VAL A 171 8.14 -11.30 -0.81
N VAL A 172 7.89 -12.14 0.19
CA VAL A 172 6.79 -12.00 1.14
C VAL A 172 7.37 -11.50 2.45
N VAL A 173 6.76 -10.47 3.01
CA VAL A 173 7.16 -9.88 4.29
C VAL A 173 5.98 -9.89 5.25
N ASP A 174 6.27 -9.96 6.54
CA ASP A 174 5.27 -9.84 7.59
C ASP A 174 5.73 -8.95 8.74
N LEU A 175 4.76 -8.51 9.54
CA LEU A 175 4.97 -7.82 10.81
C LEU A 175 3.94 -8.33 11.81
N LEU A 176 4.42 -8.89 12.93
CA LEU A 176 3.57 -9.36 14.00
C LEU A 176 3.16 -8.22 14.95
N ARG A 177 1.93 -8.26 15.46
CA ARG A 177 1.43 -7.29 16.45
C ARG A 177 2.38 -7.11 17.63
N ARG A 178 2.94 -8.19 18.16
CA ARG A 178 3.88 -8.16 19.31
C ARG A 178 5.17 -7.39 19.00
N GLU A 179 5.67 -7.49 17.76
CA GLU A 179 6.89 -6.81 17.31
C GLU A 179 6.63 -5.33 17.09
N TRP A 180 5.47 -4.99 16.52
CA TRP A 180 5.03 -3.60 16.38
C TRP A 180 4.83 -2.92 17.75
N SER A 181 4.19 -3.60 18.71
CA SER A 181 3.96 -3.09 20.07
C SER A 181 5.26 -2.89 20.84
N GLY A 182 6.24 -3.79 20.67
CA GLY A 182 7.56 -3.64 21.26
C GLY A 182 8.28 -2.38 20.79
N ARG A 183 8.24 -2.10 19.50
CA ARG A 183 8.84 -0.87 18.91
C ARG A 183 8.16 0.42 19.36
N GLN A 184 6.85 0.40 19.63
CA GLN A 184 6.13 1.55 20.19
C GLN A 184 6.56 1.83 21.64
N GLY A 185 6.81 0.78 22.43
CA GLY A 185 7.32 0.89 23.80
C GLY A 185 8.70 1.56 23.86
N ASP A 186 9.61 1.20 22.96
CA ASP A 186 10.97 1.75 22.90
C ASP A 186 10.97 3.24 22.50
N LEU A 187 10.00 3.70 21.71
CA LEU A 187 9.84 5.10 21.31
C LEU A 187 9.29 5.99 22.43
N HIS A 188 8.64 5.42 23.44
CA HIS A 188 8.13 6.17 24.61
C HIS A 188 9.09 6.11 25.80
N ALA A 189 10.14 5.31 25.73
CA ALA A 189 11.14 5.14 26.78
C ALA A 189 12.44 5.94 26.52
N ALA A 190 12.55 6.63 25.38
CA ALA A 190 13.66 7.49 24.99
C ALA A 190 13.24 8.96 24.99
#